data_80bd8d83bb003734bc4789621b5bf812
#
_entry.id   80bd8d83bb003734bc4789621b5bf812
#
_cell.length_a   1.000
_cell.length_b   1.000
_cell.length_c   1.000
_cell.angle_alpha   90.00
_cell.angle_beta   90.00
_cell.angle_gamma   90.00
#
_symmetry.space_group_name_H-M   'P 1'
#
loop_
_entity.id
_entity.type
_entity.pdbx_description
1 polymer ?
#
loop_
_entity_poly.entity_id
_entity_poly.type
_entity_poly.pdbx_seq_one_letter_code
_entity_poly.pdbx_strand_id
1 'polypeptide(L)'
;MKNEDKDAIIQLYESRLKEIGENIKTLGWKDKEQQELRFSILVDIGDLRGSKILYVGCGFGDLYDYLIRKGTNVRYTGFDISSGMIEVAKKRHPDLTFEVRDILIDDIDDRFDFIFASGILNKHISDNMTYAREIIKKMFDLCSIGTAINMTTDYVDYKEDYLYYYSPEKIFKYCKTLSRYVTLRHDYPLYEFTAYIFKEK
;
A
#
# COMPACT_ATOMS: atom_id res chain seq x y z
N MET A 1 4.38 14.39 -2.47
CA MET A 1 4.04 14.78 -1.06
C MET A 1 5.04 15.83 -0.60
N LYS A 2 4.61 16.87 0.15
CA LYS A 2 5.54 17.85 0.73
C LYS A 2 6.36 17.22 1.87
N ASN A 3 7.57 17.76 2.12
CA ASN A 3 8.41 17.23 3.20
C ASN A 3 7.74 17.31 4.57
N GLU A 4 7.02 18.40 4.86
CA GLU A 4 6.28 18.60 6.11
C GLU A 4 5.22 17.50 6.35
N ASP A 5 4.46 17.14 5.29
CA ASP A 5 3.47 16.06 5.36
C ASP A 5 4.16 14.69 5.60
N LYS A 6 5.29 14.46 4.91
CA LYS A 6 6.09 13.23 5.05
C LYS A 6 6.63 13.09 6.47
N ASP A 7 7.24 14.15 7.00
CA ASP A 7 7.81 14.16 8.36
C ASP A 7 6.73 13.92 9.41
N ALA A 8 5.54 14.54 9.24
CA ALA A 8 4.40 14.33 10.14
C ALA A 8 3.91 12.87 10.11
N ILE A 9 3.87 12.24 8.94
CA ILE A 9 3.50 10.82 8.80
C ILE A 9 4.53 9.92 9.48
N ILE A 10 5.82 10.14 9.23
CA ILE A 10 6.91 9.37 9.87
C ILE A 10 6.80 9.51 11.39
N GLN A 11 6.72 10.74 11.90
CA GLN A 11 6.62 11.01 13.33
C GLN A 11 5.41 10.33 13.97
N LEU A 12 4.25 10.33 13.30
CA LEU A 12 3.04 9.67 13.79
C LEU A 12 3.27 8.17 14.01
N TYR A 13 3.85 7.48 13.01
CA TYR A 13 4.04 6.04 13.08
C TYR A 13 5.17 5.64 14.03
N GLU A 14 6.26 6.40 14.09
CA GLU A 14 7.36 6.17 15.02
C GLU A 14 6.96 6.46 16.48
N SER A 15 6.14 7.47 16.73
CA SER A 15 5.57 7.70 18.06
C SER A 15 4.69 6.54 18.50
N ARG A 16 3.80 6.04 17.62
CA ARG A 16 2.99 4.85 17.91
C ARG A 16 3.84 3.62 18.18
N LEU A 17 4.90 3.40 17.39
CA LEU A 17 5.82 2.28 17.60
C LEU A 17 6.49 2.36 18.96
N LYS A 18 6.91 3.56 19.39
CA LYS A 18 7.50 3.79 20.70
C LYS A 18 6.52 3.60 21.85
N GLU A 19 5.27 4.01 21.69
CA GLU A 19 4.23 3.97 22.73
C GLU A 19 3.60 2.60 22.92
N ILE A 20 3.26 1.92 21.82
CA ILE A 20 2.50 0.66 21.84
C ILE A 20 3.24 -0.54 21.23
N GLY A 21 4.48 -0.33 20.78
CA GLY A 21 5.34 -1.40 20.28
C GLY A 21 4.87 -2.02 18.95
N GLU A 22 5.30 -3.26 18.72
CA GLU A 22 4.97 -4.05 17.53
C GLU A 22 3.51 -4.55 17.57
N ASN A 23 2.57 -3.65 17.34
CA ASN A 23 1.13 -3.90 17.45
C ASN A 23 0.41 -3.50 16.14
N ILE A 24 -0.69 -4.17 15.83
CA ILE A 24 -1.53 -3.86 14.67
C ILE A 24 -2.04 -2.41 14.69
N LYS A 25 -2.31 -1.88 15.89
CA LYS A 25 -2.75 -0.49 16.09
C LYS A 25 -1.65 0.52 15.77
N THR A 26 -0.37 0.13 15.88
CA THR A 26 0.77 0.95 15.46
C THR A 26 0.68 1.24 13.97
N LEU A 27 0.28 0.26 13.16
CA LEU A 27 0.05 0.39 11.73
C LEU A 27 -1.25 1.14 11.39
N GLY A 28 -2.05 1.50 12.39
CA GLY A 28 -3.31 2.22 12.20
C GLY A 28 -4.51 1.35 11.86
N TRP A 29 -4.40 0.03 11.97
CA TRP A 29 -5.52 -0.88 11.74
C TRP A 29 -6.32 -1.11 13.03
N LYS A 30 -7.62 -1.30 12.88
CA LYS A 30 -8.51 -1.60 14.02
C LYS A 30 -8.16 -2.97 14.63
N ASP A 31 -8.02 -3.98 13.75
CA ASP A 31 -7.75 -5.36 14.11
C ASP A 31 -7.10 -6.11 12.93
N LYS A 32 -6.68 -7.34 13.19
CA LYS A 32 -6.00 -8.20 12.22
C LYS A 32 -6.95 -8.69 11.13
N GLU A 33 -8.22 -8.90 11.44
CA GLU A 33 -9.22 -9.38 10.49
C GLU A 33 -9.42 -8.36 9.36
N GLN A 34 -9.55 -7.08 9.71
CA GLN A 34 -9.67 -6.01 8.73
C GLN A 34 -8.38 -5.82 7.91
N GLN A 35 -7.21 -5.99 8.53
CA GLN A 35 -5.94 -5.95 7.78
C GLN A 35 -5.87 -7.11 6.77
N GLU A 36 -6.16 -8.34 7.20
CA GLU A 36 -6.14 -9.52 6.34
C GLU A 36 -7.19 -9.48 5.22
N LEU A 37 -8.35 -8.87 5.49
CA LEU A 37 -9.34 -8.63 4.45
C LEU A 37 -8.77 -7.72 3.34
N ARG A 38 -8.07 -6.64 3.70
CA ARG A 38 -7.38 -5.79 2.72
C ARG A 38 -6.34 -6.55 1.92
N PHE A 39 -5.55 -7.37 2.59
CA PHE A 39 -4.57 -8.23 1.92
C PHE A 39 -5.24 -9.20 0.95
N SER A 40 -6.33 -9.85 1.35
CA SER A 40 -7.05 -10.77 0.47
C SER A 40 -7.55 -10.09 -0.80
N ILE A 41 -8.05 -8.86 -0.67
CA ILE A 41 -8.48 -8.07 -1.82
C ILE A 41 -7.28 -7.66 -2.69
N LEU A 42 -6.18 -7.17 -2.10
CA LEU A 42 -5.01 -6.76 -2.89
C LEU A 42 -4.44 -7.92 -3.72
N VAL A 43 -4.29 -9.10 -3.12
CA VAL A 43 -3.66 -10.26 -3.76
C VAL A 43 -4.58 -10.99 -4.75
N ASP A 44 -5.87 -10.67 -4.77
CA ASP A 44 -6.84 -11.19 -5.76
C ASP A 44 -6.65 -10.59 -7.17
N ILE A 45 -5.62 -9.78 -7.35
CA ILE A 45 -5.21 -9.23 -8.65
C ILE A 45 -4.82 -10.33 -9.66
N GLY A 46 -4.33 -11.48 -9.19
CA GLY A 46 -3.91 -12.59 -10.05
C GLY A 46 -3.09 -13.66 -9.33
N ASP A 47 -2.53 -14.59 -10.09
CA ASP A 47 -1.64 -15.62 -9.54
C ASP A 47 -0.25 -15.03 -9.22
N LEU A 48 0.07 -14.99 -7.94
CA LEU A 48 1.33 -14.41 -7.43
C LEU A 48 2.46 -15.43 -7.26
N ARG A 49 2.21 -16.74 -7.48
CA ARG A 49 3.20 -17.79 -7.24
C ARG A 49 4.46 -17.58 -8.06
N GLY A 50 5.62 -17.53 -7.37
CA GLY A 50 6.94 -17.31 -7.97
C GLY A 50 7.21 -15.86 -8.43
N SER A 51 6.24 -14.96 -8.29
CA SER A 51 6.37 -13.56 -8.71
C SER A 51 7.31 -12.76 -7.82
N LYS A 52 7.94 -11.75 -8.41
CA LYS A 52 8.67 -10.70 -7.70
C LYS A 52 7.70 -9.59 -7.32
N ILE A 53 7.46 -9.39 -6.03
CA ILE A 53 6.53 -8.38 -5.55
C ILE A 53 7.21 -7.29 -4.75
N LEU A 54 6.67 -6.08 -4.85
CA LEU A 54 6.98 -4.96 -3.98
C LEU A 54 5.75 -4.57 -3.18
N TYR A 55 5.91 -4.36 -1.87
CA TYR A 55 4.90 -3.75 -1.04
C TYR A 55 5.36 -2.37 -0.56
N VAL A 56 4.65 -1.33 -0.98
CA VAL A 56 4.92 0.08 -0.63
C VAL A 56 4.14 0.44 0.62
N GLY A 57 4.83 0.98 1.63
CA GLY A 57 4.28 1.14 2.97
C GLY A 57 4.15 -0.21 3.67
N CYS A 58 5.23 -1.00 3.67
CA CYS A 58 5.20 -2.40 4.09
C CYS A 58 5.01 -2.59 5.61
N GLY A 59 5.20 -1.53 6.42
CA GLY A 59 5.13 -1.64 7.87
C GLY A 59 6.05 -2.74 8.41
N PHE A 60 5.48 -3.67 9.16
CA PHE A 60 6.21 -4.79 9.77
C PHE A 60 6.41 -6.03 8.86
N GLY A 61 5.95 -5.97 7.60
CA GLY A 61 6.03 -7.10 6.67
C GLY A 61 4.82 -8.05 6.73
N ASP A 62 3.72 -7.66 7.36
CA ASP A 62 2.55 -8.54 7.62
C ASP A 62 1.91 -9.12 6.34
N LEU A 63 2.04 -8.44 5.17
CA LEU A 63 1.56 -9.00 3.90
C LEU A 63 2.35 -10.26 3.52
N TYR A 64 3.65 -10.31 3.78
CA TYR A 64 4.44 -11.52 3.55
C TYR A 64 3.94 -12.68 4.42
N ASP A 65 3.72 -12.44 5.72
CA ASP A 65 3.16 -13.46 6.62
C ASP A 65 1.81 -13.98 6.14
N TYR A 66 0.97 -13.08 5.63
CA TYR A 66 -0.32 -13.45 5.04
C TYR A 66 -0.13 -14.36 3.83
N LEU A 67 0.75 -14.01 2.89
CA LEU A 67 1.01 -14.78 1.67
C LEU A 67 1.54 -16.18 1.99
N ILE A 68 2.52 -16.30 2.89
CA ILE A 68 3.09 -17.59 3.28
C ILE A 68 2.04 -18.49 3.94
N ARG A 69 1.20 -17.95 4.84
CA ARG A 69 0.09 -18.70 5.44
C ARG A 69 -0.94 -19.19 4.42
N LYS A 70 -1.09 -18.48 3.28
CA LYS A 70 -1.94 -18.90 2.15
C LYS A 70 -1.24 -19.86 1.19
N GLY A 71 0.00 -20.26 1.46
CA GLY A 71 0.78 -21.13 0.59
C GLY A 71 1.28 -20.48 -0.68
N THR A 72 1.33 -19.13 -0.71
CA THR A 72 1.76 -18.36 -1.88
C THR A 72 3.23 -17.99 -1.74
N ASN A 73 4.10 -18.68 -2.45
CA ASN A 73 5.53 -18.42 -2.43
C ASN A 73 5.89 -17.30 -3.42
N VAL A 74 6.57 -16.25 -2.94
CA VAL A 74 6.92 -15.05 -3.71
C VAL A 74 8.34 -14.57 -3.40
N ARG A 75 8.93 -13.80 -4.31
CA ARG A 75 10.14 -13.02 -4.04
C ARG A 75 9.71 -11.64 -3.55
N TYR A 76 9.75 -11.44 -2.24
CA TYR A 76 9.18 -10.26 -1.59
C TYR A 76 10.21 -9.17 -1.34
N THR A 77 9.81 -7.93 -1.62
CA THR A 77 10.52 -6.70 -1.22
C THR A 77 9.53 -5.75 -0.54
N GLY A 78 9.93 -5.13 0.56
CA GLY A 78 9.13 -4.14 1.28
C GLY A 78 9.84 -2.79 1.35
N PHE A 79 9.13 -1.71 0.99
CA PHE A 79 9.58 -0.32 1.19
C PHE A 79 8.67 0.38 2.19
N ASP A 80 9.28 1.16 3.07
CA ASP A 80 8.57 2.07 3.97
C ASP A 80 9.41 3.33 4.18
N ILE A 81 8.76 4.46 4.46
CA ILE A 81 9.45 5.73 4.75
C ILE A 81 9.90 5.83 6.21
N SER A 82 9.36 5.00 7.12
CA SER A 82 9.74 4.94 8.53
C SER A 82 10.87 3.94 8.75
N SER A 83 11.98 4.43 9.30
CA SER A 83 13.12 3.57 9.67
C SER A 83 12.74 2.58 10.78
N GLY A 84 11.94 3.01 11.75
CA GLY A 84 11.48 2.14 12.84
C GLY A 84 10.63 0.96 12.34
N MET A 85 9.76 1.17 11.33
CA MET A 85 8.99 0.09 10.71
C MET A 85 9.92 -0.92 10.00
N ILE A 86 10.89 -0.42 9.26
CA ILE A 86 11.86 -1.27 8.53
C ILE A 86 12.75 -2.07 9.49
N GLU A 87 13.17 -1.50 10.62
CA GLU A 87 13.92 -2.25 11.65
C GLU A 87 13.12 -3.44 12.18
N VAL A 88 11.85 -3.23 12.49
CA VAL A 88 10.95 -4.32 12.92
C VAL A 88 10.78 -5.36 11.82
N ALA A 89 10.52 -4.94 10.58
CA ALA A 89 10.35 -5.85 9.46
C ALA A 89 11.58 -6.73 9.22
N LYS A 90 12.80 -6.14 9.24
CA LYS A 90 14.07 -6.87 9.11
C LYS A 90 14.29 -7.85 10.25
N LYS A 91 13.93 -7.49 11.47
CA LYS A 91 14.04 -8.38 12.64
C LYS A 91 13.10 -9.58 12.53
N ARG A 92 11.88 -9.37 12.00
CA ARG A 92 10.89 -10.45 11.81
C ARG A 92 11.25 -11.36 10.65
N HIS A 93 11.84 -10.80 9.60
CA HIS A 93 12.11 -11.50 8.33
C HIS A 93 13.54 -11.22 7.83
N PRO A 94 14.58 -11.75 8.51
CA PRO A 94 15.97 -11.42 8.21
C PRO A 94 16.44 -11.84 6.81
N ASP A 95 15.75 -12.79 6.19
CA ASP A 95 16.07 -13.31 4.85
C ASP A 95 15.39 -12.53 3.71
N LEU A 96 14.58 -11.51 4.03
CA LEU A 96 13.86 -10.71 3.05
C LEU A 96 14.49 -9.33 2.87
N THR A 97 14.17 -8.69 1.75
CA THR A 97 14.61 -7.33 1.46
C THR A 97 13.59 -6.31 1.99
N PHE A 98 14.01 -5.50 2.98
CA PHE A 98 13.26 -4.36 3.47
C PHE A 98 14.15 -3.13 3.45
N GLU A 99 13.66 -2.01 2.91
CA GLU A 99 14.45 -0.80 2.76
C GLU A 99 13.64 0.45 3.15
N VAL A 100 14.34 1.38 3.81
CA VAL A 100 13.78 2.73 4.02
C VAL A 100 13.85 3.45 2.68
N ARG A 101 12.70 3.56 2.00
CA ARG A 101 12.60 4.18 0.68
C ARG A 101 11.30 4.95 0.49
N ASP A 102 11.42 6.09 -0.14
CA ASP A 102 10.31 6.83 -0.71
C ASP A 102 10.23 6.54 -2.21
N ILE A 103 9.22 5.79 -2.62
CA ILE A 103 9.05 5.35 -4.01
C ILE A 103 9.02 6.51 -5.01
N LEU A 104 8.65 7.73 -4.58
CA LEU A 104 8.57 8.89 -5.47
C LEU A 104 9.92 9.61 -5.66
N ILE A 105 10.83 9.49 -4.70
CA ILE A 105 12.06 10.29 -4.64
C ILE A 105 13.29 9.44 -4.98
N ASP A 106 13.33 8.21 -4.43
CA ASP A 106 14.49 7.35 -4.55
C ASP A 106 14.58 6.70 -5.93
N ASP A 107 15.79 6.53 -6.43
CA ASP A 107 16.03 5.78 -7.65
C ASP A 107 15.81 4.30 -7.42
N ILE A 108 14.97 3.67 -8.26
CA ILE A 108 14.61 2.28 -8.20
C ILE A 108 14.83 1.67 -9.58
N ASP A 109 15.92 0.94 -9.73
CA ASP A 109 16.29 0.27 -10.99
C ASP A 109 15.54 -1.06 -11.16
N ASP A 110 15.07 -1.64 -10.06
CA ASP A 110 14.35 -2.91 -10.01
C ASP A 110 12.98 -2.82 -10.69
N ARG A 111 12.58 -3.95 -11.32
CA ARG A 111 11.23 -4.19 -11.80
C ARG A 111 10.59 -5.28 -10.99
N PHE A 112 9.28 -5.18 -10.80
CA PHE A 112 8.48 -6.12 -10.02
C PHE A 112 7.32 -6.62 -10.87
N ASP A 113 6.93 -7.87 -10.67
CA ASP A 113 5.78 -8.41 -11.39
C ASP A 113 4.50 -7.74 -10.89
N PHE A 114 4.36 -7.67 -9.57
CA PHE A 114 3.25 -6.96 -8.94
C PHE A 114 3.74 -5.97 -7.88
N ILE A 115 3.03 -4.85 -7.77
CA ILE A 115 3.28 -3.85 -6.73
C ILE A 115 1.99 -3.57 -5.97
N PHE A 116 2.08 -3.60 -4.65
CA PHE A 116 0.96 -3.41 -3.75
C PHE A 116 1.17 -2.20 -2.84
N ALA A 117 0.06 -1.54 -2.47
CA ALA A 117 0.04 -0.56 -1.40
C ALA A 117 -1.30 -0.58 -0.67
N SER A 118 -1.27 -0.45 0.65
CA SER A 118 -2.46 -0.40 1.51
C SER A 118 -2.29 0.63 2.61
N GLY A 119 -3.25 1.54 2.72
CA GLY A 119 -3.33 2.52 3.80
C GLY A 119 -2.39 3.72 3.68
N ILE A 120 -1.46 3.75 2.72
CA ILE A 120 -0.50 4.85 2.56
C ILE A 120 -1.13 6.16 2.05
N LEU A 121 -2.33 6.10 1.49
CA LEU A 121 -3.07 7.25 0.95
C LEU A 121 -4.17 7.74 1.88
N ASN A 122 -4.44 7.08 3.01
CA ASN A 122 -5.61 7.36 3.83
C ASN A 122 -5.47 8.62 4.70
N LYS A 123 -4.26 9.11 4.97
CA LYS A 123 -4.08 10.31 5.79
C LYS A 123 -4.34 11.58 5.00
N HIS A 124 -4.99 12.56 5.68
CA HIS A 124 -5.15 13.90 5.11
C HIS A 124 -3.80 14.61 5.06
N ILE A 125 -3.40 15.07 3.87
CA ILE A 125 -2.18 15.83 3.61
C ILE A 125 -2.50 17.06 2.75
N SER A 126 -1.52 17.90 2.49
CA SER A 126 -1.71 19.17 1.77
C SER A 126 -2.26 19.02 0.34
N ASP A 127 -1.93 17.92 -0.37
CA ASP A 127 -2.46 17.61 -1.71
C ASP A 127 -2.56 16.10 -1.93
N ASN A 128 -3.62 15.51 -1.41
CA ASN A 128 -3.88 14.07 -1.49
C ASN A 128 -4.05 13.59 -2.93
N MET A 129 -4.73 14.36 -3.78
CA MET A 129 -5.05 13.89 -5.13
C MET A 129 -3.81 13.81 -6.03
N THR A 130 -2.94 14.82 -5.96
CA THR A 130 -1.65 14.80 -6.69
C THR A 130 -0.78 13.67 -6.16
N TYR A 131 -0.65 13.53 -4.85
CA TYR A 131 0.13 12.46 -4.24
C TYR A 131 -0.36 11.06 -4.64
N ALA A 132 -1.67 10.83 -4.62
CA ALA A 132 -2.25 9.55 -5.04
C ALA A 132 -1.94 9.24 -6.51
N ARG A 133 -2.06 10.23 -7.40
CA ARG A 133 -1.74 10.05 -8.82
C ARG A 133 -0.27 9.73 -9.05
N GLU A 134 0.63 10.39 -8.36
CA GLU A 134 2.08 10.15 -8.45
C GLU A 134 2.43 8.75 -7.96
N ILE A 135 1.90 8.32 -6.81
CA ILE A 135 2.08 6.97 -6.28
C ILE A 135 1.56 5.92 -7.26
N ILE A 136 0.31 6.03 -7.72
CA ILE A 136 -0.28 5.09 -8.66
C ILE A 136 0.53 4.99 -9.94
N LYS A 137 0.94 6.14 -10.49
CA LYS A 137 1.78 6.17 -11.70
C LYS A 137 3.13 5.50 -11.48
N LYS A 138 3.83 5.82 -10.39
CA LYS A 138 5.15 5.24 -10.11
C LYS A 138 5.05 3.72 -9.87
N MET A 139 4.05 3.25 -9.11
CA MET A 139 3.78 1.82 -8.95
C MET A 139 3.54 1.17 -10.31
N PHE A 140 2.70 1.77 -11.16
CA PHE A 140 2.43 1.26 -12.50
C PHE A 140 3.68 1.27 -13.37
N ASP A 141 4.51 2.31 -13.35
CA ASP A 141 5.75 2.38 -14.14
C ASP A 141 6.74 1.28 -13.75
N LEU A 142 6.84 0.95 -12.46
CA LEU A 142 7.77 -0.05 -11.93
C LEU A 142 7.28 -1.51 -12.03
N CYS A 143 5.97 -1.75 -12.21
CA CYS A 143 5.47 -3.11 -12.37
C CYS A 143 5.60 -3.62 -13.81
N SER A 144 5.69 -4.95 -13.98
CA SER A 144 5.71 -5.63 -15.27
C SER A 144 4.36 -6.26 -15.63
N ILE A 145 3.54 -6.64 -14.64
CA ILE A 145 2.24 -7.28 -14.84
C ILE A 145 1.11 -6.36 -14.35
N GLY A 146 1.14 -5.94 -13.07
CA GLY A 146 0.09 -5.11 -12.55
C GLY A 146 0.36 -4.55 -11.16
N THR A 147 -0.51 -3.63 -10.75
CA THR A 147 -0.45 -3.03 -9.41
C THR A 147 -1.83 -2.94 -8.78
N ALA A 148 -1.89 -3.11 -7.47
CA ALA A 148 -3.11 -2.97 -6.68
C ALA A 148 -2.91 -2.00 -5.52
N ILE A 149 -3.86 -1.09 -5.36
CA ILE A 149 -3.86 -0.13 -4.26
C ILE A 149 -5.27 0.07 -3.74
N ASN A 150 -5.43 0.01 -2.41
CA ASN A 150 -6.69 0.39 -1.78
C ASN A 150 -6.65 1.82 -1.23
N MET A 151 -7.82 2.43 -1.19
CA MET A 151 -8.04 3.81 -0.76
C MET A 151 -9.38 3.93 -0.06
N THR A 152 -9.46 4.83 0.92
CA THR A 152 -10.73 5.19 1.58
C THR A 152 -11.69 5.82 0.56
N THR A 153 -12.92 5.32 0.48
CA THR A 153 -13.96 5.82 -0.44
C THR A 153 -14.68 7.05 0.12
N ASP A 154 -15.17 7.92 -0.76
CA ASP A 154 -16.07 9.02 -0.37
C ASP A 154 -17.54 8.59 -0.22
N TYR A 155 -17.86 7.33 -0.53
CA TYR A 155 -19.15 6.69 -0.23
C TYR A 155 -19.17 6.23 1.23
N VAL A 156 -19.36 7.17 2.16
CA VAL A 156 -19.37 6.95 3.61
C VAL A 156 -20.51 7.74 4.26
N ASP A 157 -21.01 7.26 5.40
CA ASP A 157 -22.06 7.95 6.16
C ASP A 157 -21.52 9.16 6.94
N TYR A 158 -20.23 9.13 7.31
CA TYR A 158 -19.52 10.21 8.02
C TYR A 158 -18.04 10.24 7.62
N LYS A 159 -17.39 11.37 7.89
CA LYS A 159 -15.96 11.55 7.59
C LYS A 159 -15.19 11.93 8.84
N GLU A 160 -14.03 11.32 9.01
CA GLU A 160 -13.03 11.68 10.02
C GLU A 160 -12.10 12.75 9.45
N ASP A 161 -11.83 13.82 10.17
CA ASP A 161 -11.03 14.96 9.68
C ASP A 161 -9.59 14.61 9.34
N TYR A 162 -9.03 13.56 9.98
CA TYR A 162 -7.65 13.11 9.76
C TYR A 162 -7.51 12.13 8.59
N LEU A 163 -8.64 11.72 7.97
CA LEU A 163 -8.65 10.84 6.80
C LEU A 163 -9.03 11.62 5.53
N TYR A 164 -8.44 11.23 4.43
CA TYR A 164 -8.85 11.70 3.11
C TYR A 164 -9.66 10.64 2.39
N TYR A 165 -10.73 11.08 1.73
CA TYR A 165 -11.69 10.22 1.06
C TYR A 165 -11.67 10.49 -0.45
N TYR A 166 -11.40 9.43 -1.21
CA TYR A 166 -11.26 9.49 -2.67
C TYR A 166 -12.57 9.12 -3.36
N SER A 167 -12.90 9.84 -4.48
CA SER A 167 -13.94 9.39 -5.39
C SER A 167 -13.39 8.23 -6.23
N PRO A 168 -14.03 7.03 -6.15
CA PRO A 168 -13.65 5.88 -6.96
C PRO A 168 -13.65 6.19 -8.46
N GLU A 169 -14.63 6.99 -8.93
CA GLU A 169 -14.76 7.39 -10.32
C GLU A 169 -13.60 8.26 -10.81
N LYS A 170 -13.15 9.20 -9.97
CA LYS A 170 -11.99 10.06 -10.31
C LYS A 170 -10.71 9.26 -10.37
N ILE A 171 -10.52 8.33 -9.44
CA ILE A 171 -9.36 7.43 -9.44
C ILE A 171 -9.44 6.47 -10.63
N PHE A 172 -10.59 5.84 -10.89
CA PHE A 172 -10.77 4.98 -12.06
C PHE A 172 -10.47 5.73 -13.35
N LYS A 173 -11.01 6.93 -13.53
CA LYS A 173 -10.74 7.77 -14.70
C LYS A 173 -9.25 8.05 -14.87
N TYR A 174 -8.54 8.33 -13.76
CA TYR A 174 -7.09 8.52 -13.80
C TYR A 174 -6.36 7.23 -14.18
N CYS A 175 -6.67 6.09 -13.55
CA CYS A 175 -6.07 4.80 -13.89
C CYS A 175 -6.26 4.42 -15.35
N LYS A 176 -7.42 4.78 -15.95
CA LYS A 176 -7.68 4.58 -17.39
C LYS A 176 -6.79 5.42 -18.30
N THR A 177 -6.14 6.48 -17.79
CA THR A 177 -5.11 7.20 -18.57
C THR A 177 -3.76 6.47 -18.59
N LEU A 178 -3.52 5.58 -17.64
CA LEU A 178 -2.28 4.78 -17.55
C LEU A 178 -2.41 3.45 -18.29
N SER A 179 -3.57 2.80 -18.20
CA SER A 179 -3.84 1.52 -18.85
C SER A 179 -5.29 1.41 -19.33
N ARG A 180 -5.49 0.69 -20.42
CA ARG A 180 -6.82 0.25 -20.86
C ARG A 180 -7.41 -0.86 -19.96
N TYR A 181 -6.58 -1.55 -19.17
CA TYR A 181 -6.96 -2.70 -18.35
C TYR A 181 -6.97 -2.30 -16.88
N VAL A 182 -8.13 -1.85 -16.41
CA VAL A 182 -8.36 -1.41 -15.03
C VAL A 182 -9.60 -2.10 -14.49
N THR A 183 -9.49 -2.65 -13.28
CA THR A 183 -10.62 -3.14 -12.50
C THR A 183 -10.70 -2.33 -11.21
N LEU A 184 -11.91 -1.92 -10.82
CA LEU A 184 -12.16 -1.29 -9.54
C LEU A 184 -13.06 -2.22 -8.73
N ARG A 185 -12.62 -2.57 -7.52
CA ARG A 185 -13.39 -3.35 -6.56
C ARG A 185 -13.87 -2.47 -5.43
N HIS A 186 -15.18 -2.50 -5.18
CA HIS A 186 -15.85 -1.75 -4.12
C HIS A 186 -16.98 -2.60 -3.52
N ASP A 187 -16.75 -3.92 -3.44
CA ASP A 187 -17.72 -4.97 -3.12
C ASP A 187 -17.38 -5.73 -1.82
N TYR A 188 -16.60 -5.12 -0.93
CA TYR A 188 -16.19 -5.71 0.34
C TYR A 188 -16.54 -4.81 1.53
N PRO A 189 -16.72 -5.37 2.76
CA PRO A 189 -17.31 -4.68 3.90
C PRO A 189 -16.35 -3.72 4.62
N LEU A 190 -15.69 -2.85 3.86
CA LEU A 190 -14.90 -1.72 4.36
C LEU A 190 -15.27 -0.47 3.58
N TYR A 191 -15.15 0.69 4.20
CA TYR A 191 -15.30 1.99 3.51
C TYR A 191 -14.07 2.30 2.65
N GLU A 192 -13.74 1.38 1.76
CA GLU A 192 -12.58 1.43 0.87
C GLU A 192 -12.92 0.81 -0.48
N PHE A 193 -12.18 1.19 -1.49
CA PHE A 193 -12.16 0.53 -2.79
C PHE A 193 -10.73 0.19 -3.18
N THR A 194 -10.56 -0.77 -4.07
CA THR A 194 -9.26 -1.20 -4.60
C THR A 194 -9.22 -1.02 -6.10
N ALA A 195 -8.18 -0.37 -6.59
CA ALA A 195 -7.90 -0.27 -8.01
C ALA A 195 -6.82 -1.27 -8.40
N TYR A 196 -7.11 -2.13 -9.39
CA TYR A 196 -6.15 -2.99 -10.09
C TYR A 196 -5.85 -2.39 -11.46
N ILE A 197 -4.57 -2.24 -11.77
CA ILE A 197 -4.13 -1.65 -13.03
C ILE A 197 -3.11 -2.62 -13.64
N PHE A 198 -3.39 -3.11 -14.84
CA PHE A 198 -2.57 -4.12 -15.51
C PHE A 198 -1.83 -3.53 -16.70
N LYS A 199 -0.64 -4.06 -17.02
CA LYS A 199 0.10 -3.73 -18.24
C LYS A 199 -0.61 -4.29 -19.47
N GLU A 200 -0.95 -5.59 -19.39
CA GLU A 200 -1.65 -6.34 -20.43
C GLU A 200 -2.66 -7.30 -19.78
N LYS A 201 -3.57 -7.84 -20.57
CA LYS A 201 -4.52 -8.88 -20.14
C LYS A 201 -4.56 -9.98 -21.18
#